data_1b7cfc3c72deb00d67838c184f7790f7
#
_entry.id   1b7cfc3c72deb00d67838c184f7790f7
#
_cell.length_a   1.000
_cell.length_b   1.000
_cell.length_c   1.000
_cell.angle_alpha   90.00
_cell.angle_beta   90.00
_cell.angle_gamma   90.00
#
_symmetry.space_group_name_H-M   'P 1'
#
loop_
_entity.id
_entity.type
_entity.pdbx_description
1 polymer ?
#
loop_
_entity_poly.entity_id
_entity_poly.type
_entity_poly.pdbx_seq_one_letter_code
_entity_poly.pdbx_strand_id
1 'polypeptide(L)'
;MVAGEAVPTGPASALVINGALSGIRERLQACGPRESEALLRGLSGRFIPPGASGAPTRGRPEVLPTGRNFFSIDSRALPTPVAWRLGWASAEALLDRHLMDHGNWPRAVVLSAWGTSNMRTGGDDIAQALALMGVRPSWDASSRRVTGFEIIPLDVLDRPRVDVCLRCSGFFRDAFPAQMTLFDRAVRALAALEEPEDMNPIAAAAKREAEAGRRRGLDEDAAARQSTFRIFSAKPGAYGAGLQALIDEKLWQDRSDFAEAFLVWSGHAYGDNAEGIEARGALETRLAASDACLLYTSPSPRDRLK
;
A
#
# COMPACT_ATOMS: atom_id res chain seq x y z
N MET A 1 -16.46 15.76 -10.71
CA MET A 1 -16.02 15.83 -12.11
C MET A 1 -14.94 16.87 -12.18
N VAL A 2 -13.71 16.46 -12.39
CA VAL A 2 -12.62 17.39 -12.71
C VAL A 2 -12.80 17.71 -14.20
N ALA A 3 -13.07 18.96 -14.53
CA ALA A 3 -13.00 19.46 -15.89
C ALA A 3 -11.51 19.49 -16.26
N GLY A 4 -11.01 18.37 -16.78
CA GLY A 4 -9.70 18.32 -17.38
C GLY A 4 -9.76 19.02 -18.74
N GLU A 5 -8.78 19.83 -19.05
CA GLU A 5 -8.56 20.38 -20.38
C GLU A 5 -8.61 19.25 -21.41
N ALA A 6 -9.36 19.45 -22.47
CA ALA A 6 -9.49 18.47 -23.53
C ALA A 6 -8.13 18.26 -24.20
N VAL A 7 -7.54 17.09 -24.01
CA VAL A 7 -6.31 16.73 -24.74
C VAL A 7 -6.67 16.69 -26.24
N PRO A 8 -5.95 17.42 -27.09
CA PRO A 8 -6.20 17.42 -28.53
C PRO A 8 -6.00 15.99 -29.07
N THR A 9 -7.10 15.34 -29.47
CA THR A 9 -7.07 13.98 -30.01
C THR A 9 -7.46 13.99 -31.48
N GLY A 10 -6.78 13.19 -32.29
CA GLY A 10 -7.18 13.00 -33.68
C GLY A 10 -8.58 12.37 -33.77
N PRO A 11 -9.26 12.48 -34.95
CA PRO A 11 -10.67 12.05 -35.14
C PRO A 11 -10.93 10.60 -34.73
N ALA A 12 -10.00 9.69 -35.03
CA ALA A 12 -10.11 8.28 -34.66
C ALA A 12 -10.04 8.05 -33.15
N SER A 13 -9.13 8.75 -32.46
CA SER A 13 -9.01 8.68 -31.01
C SER A 13 -10.22 9.30 -30.31
N ALA A 14 -10.76 10.39 -30.84
CA ALA A 14 -11.96 11.03 -30.33
C ALA A 14 -13.19 10.10 -30.42
N LEU A 15 -13.31 9.33 -31.50
CA LEU A 15 -14.41 8.36 -31.66
C LEU A 15 -14.33 7.24 -30.59
N VAL A 16 -13.14 6.69 -30.36
CA VAL A 16 -12.92 5.65 -29.35
C VAL A 16 -13.19 6.18 -27.93
N ILE A 17 -12.69 7.38 -27.61
CA ILE A 17 -12.91 8.01 -26.31
C ILE A 17 -14.40 8.28 -26.08
N ASN A 18 -15.10 8.85 -27.07
CA ASN A 18 -16.52 9.15 -26.94
C ASN A 18 -17.36 7.88 -26.80
N GLY A 19 -17.02 6.79 -27.52
CA GLY A 19 -17.67 5.49 -27.37
C GLY A 19 -17.47 4.91 -25.97
N ALA A 20 -16.26 4.99 -25.42
CA ALA A 20 -15.96 4.55 -24.04
C ALA A 20 -16.71 5.39 -23.01
N LEU A 21 -16.75 6.72 -23.17
CA LEU A 21 -17.45 7.63 -22.26
C LEU A 21 -18.96 7.41 -22.26
N SER A 22 -19.59 7.17 -23.44
CA SER A 22 -21.03 6.87 -23.51
C SER A 22 -21.35 5.56 -22.78
N GLY A 23 -20.57 4.50 -22.99
CA GLY A 23 -20.75 3.24 -22.29
C GLY A 23 -20.57 3.34 -20.77
N ILE A 24 -19.65 4.17 -20.28
CA ILE A 24 -19.50 4.44 -18.84
C ILE A 24 -20.71 5.22 -18.32
N ARG A 25 -21.20 6.22 -19.04
CA ARG A 25 -22.37 7.01 -18.66
C ARG A 25 -23.62 6.14 -18.51
N GLU A 26 -23.90 5.25 -19.47
CA GLU A 26 -25.02 4.31 -19.40
C GLU A 26 -24.92 3.39 -18.17
N ARG A 27 -23.74 2.86 -17.90
CA ARG A 27 -23.50 2.01 -16.71
C ARG A 27 -23.69 2.79 -15.42
N LEU A 28 -23.23 4.05 -15.33
CA LEU A 28 -23.45 4.91 -14.16
C LEU A 28 -24.94 5.18 -13.94
N GLN A 29 -25.68 5.50 -15.00
CA GLN A 29 -27.13 5.74 -14.92
C GLN A 29 -27.89 4.48 -14.47
N ALA A 30 -27.40 3.29 -14.82
CA ALA A 30 -27.99 2.03 -14.41
C ALA A 30 -27.72 1.65 -12.94
N CYS A 31 -26.76 2.30 -12.24
CA CYS A 31 -26.39 1.91 -10.87
C CYS A 31 -27.56 2.02 -9.90
N GLY A 32 -28.19 3.19 -9.79
CA GLY A 32 -29.29 3.41 -8.84
C GLY A 32 -30.47 2.44 -9.01
N PRO A 33 -31.04 2.31 -10.24
CA PRO A 33 -32.09 1.33 -10.48
C PRO A 33 -31.69 -0.11 -10.12
N ARG A 34 -30.47 -0.53 -10.48
CA ARG A 34 -29.99 -1.89 -10.17
C ARG A 34 -29.74 -2.12 -8.69
N GLU A 35 -29.24 -1.14 -7.98
CA GLU A 35 -29.07 -1.23 -6.52
C GLU A 35 -30.42 -1.41 -5.80
N SER A 36 -31.42 -0.62 -6.20
CA SER A 36 -32.79 -0.73 -5.66
C SER A 36 -33.39 -2.09 -5.98
N GLU A 37 -33.27 -2.59 -7.21
CA GLU A 37 -33.74 -3.92 -7.59
C GLU A 37 -33.04 -5.02 -6.81
N ALA A 38 -31.69 -4.96 -6.69
CA ALA A 38 -30.92 -5.95 -5.96
C ALA A 38 -31.29 -5.98 -4.47
N LEU A 39 -31.52 -4.82 -3.86
CA LEU A 39 -31.98 -4.72 -2.47
C LEU A 39 -33.33 -5.42 -2.30
N LEU A 40 -34.31 -5.15 -3.14
CA LEU A 40 -35.63 -5.78 -3.09
C LEU A 40 -35.56 -7.29 -3.34
N ARG A 41 -34.70 -7.73 -4.24
CA ARG A 41 -34.42 -9.16 -4.47
C ARG A 41 -33.83 -9.83 -3.25
N GLY A 42 -32.83 -9.20 -2.60
CA GLY A 42 -32.20 -9.71 -1.38
C GLY A 42 -33.17 -9.81 -0.22
N LEU A 43 -33.99 -8.78 0.01
CA LEU A 43 -35.05 -8.78 1.03
C LEU A 43 -36.11 -9.87 0.78
N SER A 44 -36.32 -10.25 -0.48
CA SER A 44 -37.21 -11.34 -0.85
C SER A 44 -36.55 -12.73 -0.80
N GLY A 45 -35.32 -12.84 -0.31
CA GLY A 45 -34.57 -14.09 -0.26
C GLY A 45 -34.11 -14.63 -1.59
N ARG A 46 -34.12 -13.81 -2.67
CA ARG A 46 -33.74 -14.23 -4.01
C ARG A 46 -32.25 -13.98 -4.27
N PHE A 47 -31.68 -14.79 -5.15
CA PHE A 47 -30.27 -14.70 -5.54
C PHE A 47 -29.92 -13.35 -6.18
N ILE A 48 -28.85 -12.72 -5.69
CA ILE A 48 -28.26 -11.51 -6.29
C ILE A 48 -27.01 -11.94 -7.07
N PRO A 49 -26.91 -11.64 -8.40
CA PRO A 49 -25.76 -12.03 -9.19
C PRO A 49 -24.46 -11.48 -8.65
N PRO A 50 -23.35 -12.26 -8.68
CA PRO A 50 -22.05 -11.78 -8.25
C PRO A 50 -21.46 -10.76 -9.24
N GLY A 51 -20.54 -9.93 -8.74
CA GLY A 51 -19.79 -8.99 -9.53
C GLY A 51 -18.45 -8.63 -8.90
N ALA A 52 -17.53 -8.07 -9.68
CA ALA A 52 -16.24 -7.66 -9.20
C ALA A 52 -16.35 -6.49 -8.21
N SER A 53 -15.53 -6.51 -7.17
CA SER A 53 -15.31 -5.34 -6.29
C SER A 53 -14.26 -4.41 -6.88
N GLY A 54 -14.29 -3.14 -6.53
CA GLY A 54 -13.30 -2.16 -6.94
C GLY A 54 -13.85 -0.75 -7.02
N ALA A 55 -12.99 0.21 -7.38
CA ALA A 55 -13.37 1.59 -7.60
C ALA A 55 -13.30 1.94 -9.09
N PRO A 56 -14.39 2.37 -9.72
CA PRO A 56 -14.40 2.73 -11.14
C PRO A 56 -13.38 3.82 -11.48
N THR A 57 -13.20 4.77 -10.57
CA THR A 57 -12.24 5.89 -10.69
C THR A 57 -10.78 5.47 -10.57
N ARG A 58 -10.51 4.22 -10.17
CA ARG A 58 -9.19 3.62 -10.04
C ARG A 58 -8.92 2.57 -11.12
N GLY A 59 -9.47 2.80 -12.31
CA GLY A 59 -9.23 1.94 -13.47
C GLY A 59 -10.01 0.62 -13.47
N ARG A 60 -11.11 0.53 -12.69
CA ARG A 60 -11.99 -0.64 -12.59
C ARG A 60 -13.40 -0.36 -13.13
N PRO A 61 -13.55 0.10 -14.40
CA PRO A 61 -14.88 0.42 -14.95
C PRO A 61 -15.80 -0.81 -15.10
N GLU A 62 -15.24 -2.03 -15.05
CA GLU A 62 -16.00 -3.29 -15.11
C GLU A 62 -16.86 -3.55 -13.89
N VAL A 63 -16.60 -2.87 -12.76
CA VAL A 63 -17.46 -2.97 -11.57
C VAL A 63 -18.82 -2.30 -11.77
N LEU A 64 -18.94 -1.45 -12.78
CA LEU A 64 -20.21 -0.82 -13.15
C LEU A 64 -21.03 -1.73 -14.10
N PRO A 65 -22.37 -1.69 -13.98
CA PRO A 65 -23.15 -1.02 -12.96
C PRO A 65 -23.11 -1.80 -11.63
N THR A 66 -23.31 -1.07 -10.53
CA THR A 66 -23.44 -1.62 -9.17
C THR A 66 -24.75 -2.44 -8.99
N GLY A 67 -25.12 -2.79 -7.78
CA GLY A 67 -26.29 -3.63 -7.51
C GLY A 67 -26.02 -5.13 -7.69
N ARG A 68 -24.79 -5.55 -7.40
CA ARG A 68 -24.36 -6.94 -7.43
C ARG A 68 -23.84 -7.37 -6.07
N ASN A 69 -23.85 -8.67 -5.80
CA ASN A 69 -23.12 -9.24 -4.66
C ASN A 69 -21.63 -9.33 -5.03
N PHE A 70 -20.79 -8.46 -4.50
CA PHE A 70 -19.40 -8.38 -4.92
C PHE A 70 -18.56 -9.52 -4.35
N PHE A 71 -17.62 -10.03 -5.14
CA PHE A 71 -16.57 -10.96 -4.73
C PHE A 71 -15.23 -10.22 -4.55
N SER A 72 -14.35 -10.82 -3.77
CA SER A 72 -13.02 -10.27 -3.52
C SER A 72 -12.18 -10.14 -4.78
N ILE A 73 -11.21 -9.23 -4.75
CA ILE A 73 -10.21 -9.07 -5.81
C ILE A 73 -9.21 -10.24 -5.80
N ASP A 74 -8.67 -10.64 -6.97
CA ASP A 74 -7.49 -11.51 -7.01
C ASP A 74 -6.28 -10.73 -6.45
N SER A 75 -5.92 -11.01 -5.21
CA SER A 75 -4.81 -10.33 -4.54
C SER A 75 -3.49 -10.48 -5.30
N ARG A 76 -3.29 -11.58 -6.05
CA ARG A 76 -2.08 -11.82 -6.84
C ARG A 76 -1.93 -10.85 -8.03
N ALA A 77 -2.98 -10.14 -8.41
CA ALA A 77 -2.94 -9.11 -9.46
C ALA A 77 -2.63 -7.71 -8.94
N LEU A 78 -2.33 -7.58 -7.64
CA LEU A 78 -1.99 -6.30 -7.02
C LEU A 78 -0.47 -6.14 -6.81
N PRO A 79 0.04 -4.90 -6.96
CA PRO A 79 -0.67 -3.73 -7.48
C PRO A 79 -0.99 -3.87 -8.97
N THR A 80 -2.13 -3.33 -9.39
CA THR A 80 -2.48 -3.32 -10.82
C THR A 80 -1.59 -2.34 -11.60
N PRO A 81 -1.45 -2.48 -12.95
CA PRO A 81 -0.70 -1.50 -13.75
C PRO A 81 -1.24 -0.06 -13.64
N VAL A 82 -2.55 0.11 -13.37
CA VAL A 82 -3.15 1.43 -13.13
C VAL A 82 -2.75 1.95 -11.76
N ALA A 83 -2.85 1.12 -10.72
CA ALA A 83 -2.41 1.47 -9.38
C ALA A 83 -0.92 1.82 -9.35
N TRP A 84 -0.09 1.11 -10.14
CA TRP A 84 1.32 1.43 -10.28
C TRP A 84 1.55 2.85 -10.80
N ARG A 85 0.86 3.27 -11.86
CA ARG A 85 0.99 4.63 -12.40
C ARG A 85 0.54 5.70 -11.40
N LEU A 86 -0.56 5.44 -10.68
CA LEU A 86 -1.05 6.35 -9.64
C LEU A 86 -0.11 6.39 -8.44
N GLY A 87 0.38 5.23 -8.00
CA GLY A 87 1.35 5.12 -6.90
C GLY A 87 2.67 5.80 -7.23
N TRP A 88 3.16 5.68 -8.48
CA TRP A 88 4.33 6.41 -8.95
C TRP A 88 4.13 7.92 -8.87
N ALA A 89 3.06 8.45 -9.45
CA ALA A 89 2.75 9.87 -9.41
C ALA A 89 2.55 10.39 -7.98
N SER A 90 1.96 9.58 -7.10
CA SER A 90 1.81 9.89 -5.69
C SER A 90 3.14 9.90 -4.94
N ALA A 91 4.06 9.00 -5.28
CA ALA A 91 5.41 8.98 -4.73
C ALA A 91 6.19 10.24 -5.14
N GLU A 92 6.15 10.61 -6.42
CA GLU A 92 6.78 11.83 -6.93
C GLU A 92 6.22 13.07 -6.23
N ALA A 93 4.90 13.21 -6.13
CA ALA A 93 4.27 14.34 -5.46
C ALA A 93 4.66 14.46 -3.97
N LEU A 94 4.83 13.32 -3.27
CA LEU A 94 5.34 13.30 -1.89
C LEU A 94 6.78 13.80 -1.83
N LEU A 95 7.62 13.29 -2.70
CA LEU A 95 9.05 13.62 -2.75
C LEU A 95 9.27 15.09 -3.07
N ASP A 96 8.57 15.61 -4.08
CA ASP A 96 8.61 17.01 -4.47
C ASP A 96 8.16 17.91 -3.31
N ARG A 97 7.08 17.52 -2.65
CA ARG A 97 6.58 18.26 -1.49
C ARG A 97 7.58 18.29 -0.34
N HIS A 98 8.16 17.14 -0.01
CA HIS A 98 9.16 17.05 1.05
C HIS A 98 10.41 17.88 0.70
N LEU A 99 10.87 17.81 -0.56
CA LEU A 99 12.01 18.58 -1.04
C LEU A 99 11.73 20.09 -0.95
N MET A 100 10.52 20.54 -1.32
CA MET A 100 10.13 21.94 -1.20
C MET A 100 10.06 22.42 0.25
N ASP A 101 9.56 21.58 1.16
CA ASP A 101 9.35 21.94 2.56
C ASP A 101 10.66 21.87 3.39
N HIS A 102 11.58 20.96 3.06
CA HIS A 102 12.76 20.64 3.88
C HIS A 102 14.12 20.86 3.16
N GLY A 103 14.12 21.05 1.86
CA GLY A 103 15.35 21.27 1.07
C GLY A 103 16.19 20.02 0.83
N ASN A 104 15.70 18.82 1.19
CA ASN A 104 16.36 17.54 1.01
C ASN A 104 15.36 16.43 0.70
N TRP A 105 15.86 15.32 0.16
CA TRP A 105 15.04 14.11 -0.05
C TRP A 105 14.76 13.39 1.27
N PRO A 106 13.55 12.84 1.49
CA PRO A 106 13.30 11.97 2.63
C PRO A 106 14.12 10.69 2.49
N ARG A 107 14.75 10.25 3.58
CA ARG A 107 15.53 9.01 3.62
C ARG A 107 14.68 7.82 4.03
N ALA A 108 13.71 8.03 4.92
CA ALA A 108 12.84 7.00 5.45
C ALA A 108 11.39 7.49 5.58
N VAL A 109 10.46 6.61 5.23
CA VAL A 109 9.02 6.91 5.27
C VAL A 109 8.28 5.73 5.90
N VAL A 110 7.32 6.02 6.76
CA VAL A 110 6.35 5.02 7.26
C VAL A 110 5.05 5.13 6.48
N LEU A 111 4.55 4.02 5.96
CA LEU A 111 3.30 3.96 5.21
C LEU A 111 2.34 2.96 5.87
N SER A 112 1.13 3.40 6.20
CA SER A 112 0.07 2.54 6.71
C SER A 112 -0.71 1.89 5.57
N ALA A 113 -0.64 0.55 5.46
CA ALA A 113 -1.35 -0.23 4.45
C ALA A 113 -2.64 -0.82 5.02
N TRP A 114 -3.77 -0.42 4.42
CA TRP A 114 -5.10 -0.88 4.81
C TRP A 114 -5.66 -1.88 3.79
N GLY A 115 -6.17 -3.03 4.27
CA GLY A 115 -6.71 -4.07 3.40
C GLY A 115 -7.86 -3.60 2.52
N THR A 116 -8.84 -2.91 3.09
CA THR A 116 -10.00 -2.38 2.35
C THR A 116 -9.62 -1.32 1.32
N SER A 117 -8.64 -0.45 1.63
CA SER A 117 -8.09 0.54 0.69
C SER A 117 -7.47 -0.17 -0.51
N ASN A 118 -6.58 -1.12 -0.28
CA ASN A 118 -5.89 -1.85 -1.35
C ASN A 118 -6.86 -2.69 -2.21
N MET A 119 -7.89 -3.30 -1.63
CA MET A 119 -8.94 -3.96 -2.41
C MET A 119 -9.65 -3.00 -3.36
N ARG A 120 -9.99 -1.81 -2.87
CA ARG A 120 -10.76 -0.83 -3.63
C ARG A 120 -9.94 -0.13 -4.70
N THR A 121 -8.67 0.19 -4.41
CA THR A 121 -7.81 0.98 -5.29
C THR A 121 -7.02 0.11 -6.27
N GLY A 122 -6.96 -1.20 -6.04
CA GLY A 122 -6.12 -2.11 -6.81
C GLY A 122 -4.66 -2.10 -6.37
N GLY A 123 -4.39 -1.66 -5.12
CA GLY A 123 -3.07 -1.72 -4.50
C GLY A 123 -2.26 -0.42 -4.61
N ASP A 124 -2.90 0.75 -4.55
CA ASP A 124 -2.22 2.06 -4.63
C ASP A 124 -1.14 2.22 -3.54
N ASP A 125 -1.42 1.80 -2.28
CA ASP A 125 -0.48 1.95 -1.17
C ASP A 125 0.80 1.16 -1.42
N ILE A 126 0.68 -0.09 -1.88
CA ILE A 126 1.83 -0.94 -2.21
C ILE A 126 2.56 -0.42 -3.45
N ALA A 127 1.84 0.06 -4.44
CA ALA A 127 2.43 0.68 -5.63
C ALA A 127 3.28 1.89 -5.26
N GLN A 128 2.78 2.78 -4.39
CA GLN A 128 3.52 3.94 -3.91
C GLN A 128 4.76 3.53 -3.09
N ALA A 129 4.61 2.54 -2.20
CA ALA A 129 5.73 2.02 -1.42
C ALA A 129 6.86 1.50 -2.31
N LEU A 130 6.54 0.70 -3.33
CA LEU A 130 7.51 0.19 -4.31
C LEU A 130 8.12 1.33 -5.14
N ALA A 131 7.32 2.31 -5.57
CA ALA A 131 7.78 3.46 -6.33
C ALA A 131 8.78 4.31 -5.53
N LEU A 132 8.53 4.57 -4.24
CA LEU A 132 9.46 5.27 -3.35
C LEU A 132 10.81 4.56 -3.26
N MET A 133 10.82 3.23 -3.20
CA MET A 133 12.04 2.43 -3.19
C MET A 133 12.74 2.36 -4.57
N GLY A 134 12.08 2.77 -5.65
CA GLY A 134 12.60 2.62 -7.02
C GLY A 134 12.48 1.18 -7.55
N VAL A 135 11.36 0.52 -7.27
CA VAL A 135 11.07 -0.87 -7.68
C VAL A 135 9.77 -0.91 -8.47
N ARG A 136 9.80 -1.49 -9.65
CA ARG A 136 8.66 -1.63 -10.54
C ARG A 136 8.13 -3.07 -10.52
N PRO A 137 6.82 -3.32 -10.28
CA PRO A 137 6.24 -4.65 -10.44
C PRO A 137 6.29 -5.14 -11.89
N SER A 138 6.44 -6.45 -12.08
CA SER A 138 6.33 -7.12 -13.37
C SER A 138 5.03 -7.92 -13.42
N TRP A 139 4.32 -7.87 -14.55
CA TRP A 139 3.02 -8.54 -14.72
C TRP A 139 3.05 -9.55 -15.84
N ASP A 140 2.38 -10.67 -15.65
CA ASP A 140 2.05 -11.57 -16.73
C ASP A 140 1.02 -10.95 -17.68
N ALA A 141 1.30 -11.00 -18.98
CA ALA A 141 0.50 -10.31 -19.98
C ALA A 141 -0.92 -10.86 -20.09
N SER A 142 -1.15 -12.14 -19.83
CA SER A 142 -2.42 -12.83 -19.99
C SER A 142 -3.28 -12.76 -18.74
N SER A 143 -2.72 -13.12 -17.58
CA SER A 143 -3.43 -13.18 -16.30
C SER A 143 -3.45 -11.85 -15.54
N ARG A 144 -2.57 -10.91 -15.93
CA ARG A 144 -2.31 -9.63 -15.23
C ARG A 144 -1.86 -9.80 -13.79
N ARG A 145 -1.43 -11.00 -13.40
CA ARG A 145 -0.87 -11.25 -12.07
C ARG A 145 0.54 -10.71 -11.99
N VAL A 146 0.91 -10.25 -10.80
CA VAL A 146 2.28 -9.85 -10.51
C VAL A 146 3.14 -11.11 -10.43
N THR A 147 4.20 -11.16 -11.23
CA THR A 147 5.13 -12.29 -11.32
C THR A 147 6.47 -12.01 -10.63
N GLY A 148 6.74 -10.75 -10.34
CA GLY A 148 7.99 -10.32 -9.73
C GLY A 148 8.13 -8.81 -9.74
N PHE A 149 9.37 -8.35 -9.74
CA PHE A 149 9.69 -6.92 -9.81
C PHE A 149 11.01 -6.69 -10.55
N GLU A 150 11.20 -5.47 -10.99
CA GLU A 150 12.43 -4.93 -11.57
C GLU A 150 12.95 -3.80 -10.68
N ILE A 151 14.24 -3.77 -10.42
CA ILE A 151 14.89 -2.64 -9.73
C ILE A 151 15.21 -1.59 -10.78
N ILE A 152 14.71 -0.38 -10.59
CA ILE A 152 15.02 0.76 -11.46
C ILE A 152 16.44 1.23 -11.12
N PRO A 153 17.37 1.26 -12.09
CA PRO A 153 18.73 1.76 -11.86
C PRO A 153 18.73 3.23 -11.40
N LEU A 154 19.72 3.64 -10.62
CA LEU A 154 19.77 4.99 -10.04
C LEU A 154 19.87 6.09 -11.11
N ASP A 155 20.53 5.82 -12.22
CA ASP A 155 20.64 6.73 -13.37
C ASP A 155 19.31 6.96 -14.12
N VAL A 156 18.38 5.99 -14.00
CA VAL A 156 17.01 6.09 -14.54
C VAL A 156 16.05 6.67 -13.50
N LEU A 157 16.27 6.33 -12.22
CA LEU A 157 15.45 6.82 -11.11
C LEU A 157 15.64 8.32 -10.85
N ASP A 158 16.85 8.83 -11.14
CA ASP A 158 17.27 10.24 -11.02
C ASP A 158 17.04 10.87 -9.62
N ARG A 159 17.05 10.03 -8.58
CA ARG A 159 16.89 10.42 -7.17
C ARG A 159 17.35 9.31 -6.23
N PRO A 160 17.58 9.60 -4.95
CA PRO A 160 17.80 8.56 -3.96
C PRO A 160 16.61 7.63 -3.83
N ARG A 161 16.88 6.39 -3.43
CA ARG A 161 15.85 5.46 -2.94
C ARG A 161 15.36 5.93 -1.58
N VAL A 162 14.15 5.54 -1.21
CA VAL A 162 13.58 5.82 0.11
C VAL A 162 13.39 4.52 0.86
N ASP A 163 13.82 4.46 2.11
CA ASP A 163 13.59 3.32 2.99
C ASP A 163 12.13 3.34 3.50
N VAL A 164 11.31 2.43 3.00
CA VAL A 164 9.88 2.40 3.33
C VAL A 164 9.59 1.32 4.36
N CYS A 165 9.00 1.73 5.48
CA CYS A 165 8.45 0.83 6.49
C CYS A 165 6.93 0.73 6.29
N LEU A 166 6.42 -0.47 6.07
CA LEU A 166 4.98 -0.74 5.99
C LEU A 166 4.42 -1.10 7.36
N ARG A 167 3.47 -0.32 7.84
CA ARG A 167 2.60 -0.72 8.94
C ARG A 167 1.30 -1.26 8.36
N CYS A 168 1.09 -2.56 8.44
CA CYS A 168 -0.06 -3.24 7.86
C CYS A 168 -1.19 -3.41 8.87
N SER A 169 -2.44 -3.19 8.44
CA SER A 169 -3.60 -3.62 9.23
C SER A 169 -3.69 -5.14 9.27
N GLY A 170 -4.35 -5.70 10.30
CA GLY A 170 -4.57 -7.15 10.39
C GLY A 170 -5.28 -7.71 9.17
N PHE A 171 -6.26 -6.97 8.62
CA PHE A 171 -6.93 -7.38 7.39
C PHE A 171 -5.99 -7.35 6.17
N PHE A 172 -5.10 -6.36 6.05
CA PHE A 172 -4.10 -6.37 4.97
C PHE A 172 -3.17 -7.58 5.10
N ARG A 173 -2.66 -7.84 6.31
CA ARG A 173 -1.80 -8.99 6.60
C ARG A 173 -2.43 -10.31 6.15
N ASP A 174 -3.70 -10.52 6.45
CA ASP A 174 -4.38 -11.80 6.19
C ASP A 174 -4.83 -11.93 4.72
N ALA A 175 -5.21 -10.83 4.06
CA ALA A 175 -5.75 -10.86 2.70
C ALA A 175 -4.69 -10.69 1.60
N PHE A 176 -3.49 -10.14 1.93
CA PHE A 176 -2.47 -9.77 0.95
C PHE A 176 -1.07 -10.35 1.22
N PRO A 177 -0.92 -11.65 1.53
CA PRO A 177 0.39 -12.23 1.81
C PRO A 177 1.35 -12.15 0.61
N ALA A 178 0.84 -12.25 -0.61
CA ALA A 178 1.66 -12.14 -1.82
C ALA A 178 2.32 -10.76 -1.96
N GLN A 179 1.62 -9.68 -1.56
CA GLN A 179 2.16 -8.32 -1.57
C GLN A 179 3.21 -8.11 -0.49
N MET A 180 3.01 -8.70 0.68
CA MET A 180 4.04 -8.68 1.74
C MET A 180 5.30 -9.41 1.29
N THR A 181 5.15 -10.60 0.67
CA THR A 181 6.28 -11.33 0.10
C THR A 181 7.00 -10.55 -0.99
N LEU A 182 6.25 -9.93 -1.91
CA LEU A 182 6.82 -9.09 -2.98
C LEU A 182 7.63 -7.93 -2.40
N PHE A 183 7.06 -7.22 -1.45
CA PHE A 183 7.69 -6.07 -0.82
C PHE A 183 8.94 -6.48 -0.02
N ASP A 184 8.88 -7.52 0.79
CA ASP A 184 10.02 -8.02 1.57
C ASP A 184 11.17 -8.46 0.66
N ARG A 185 10.88 -9.16 -0.44
CA ARG A 185 11.88 -9.55 -1.44
C ARG A 185 12.52 -8.34 -2.10
N ALA A 186 11.73 -7.31 -2.41
CA ALA A 186 12.25 -6.06 -2.97
C ALA A 186 13.19 -5.36 -1.98
N VAL A 187 12.81 -5.24 -0.71
CA VAL A 187 13.66 -4.68 0.34
C VAL A 187 14.98 -5.43 0.45
N ARG A 188 14.95 -6.76 0.49
CA ARG A 188 16.16 -7.58 0.60
C ARG A 188 17.06 -7.44 -0.64
N ALA A 189 16.46 -7.39 -1.83
CA ALA A 189 17.21 -7.18 -3.06
C ALA A 189 17.90 -5.81 -3.08
N LEU A 190 17.20 -4.75 -2.65
CA LEU A 190 17.77 -3.40 -2.55
C LEU A 190 18.85 -3.28 -1.45
N ALA A 191 18.66 -3.99 -0.33
CA ALA A 191 19.65 -4.03 0.75
C ALA A 191 20.97 -4.70 0.35
N ALA A 192 20.93 -5.58 -0.66
CA ALA A 192 22.10 -6.29 -1.19
C ALA A 192 22.84 -5.52 -2.29
N LEU A 193 22.33 -4.36 -2.75
CA LEU A 193 23.00 -3.57 -3.79
C LEU A 193 24.19 -2.80 -3.23
N GLU A 194 25.26 -2.74 -4.02
CA GLU A 194 26.42 -1.90 -3.78
C GLU A 194 26.21 -0.51 -4.40
N GLU A 195 25.35 0.28 -3.75
CA GLU A 195 25.05 1.66 -4.13
C GLU A 195 25.56 2.63 -3.05
N PRO A 196 25.84 3.91 -3.36
CA PRO A 196 26.24 4.92 -2.37
C PRO A 196 25.20 5.03 -1.24
N GLU A 197 25.67 5.20 0.01
CA GLU A 197 24.80 5.21 1.20
C GLU A 197 23.78 6.36 1.22
N ASP A 198 24.09 7.47 0.58
CA ASP A 198 23.18 8.61 0.39
C ASP A 198 22.13 8.35 -0.69
N MET A 199 22.44 7.47 -1.65
CA MET A 199 21.52 7.08 -2.73
C MET A 199 20.67 5.85 -2.39
N ASN A 200 21.14 4.98 -1.47
CA ASN A 200 20.40 3.79 -1.00
C ASN A 200 20.35 3.72 0.53
N PRO A 201 19.44 4.48 1.16
CA PRO A 201 19.24 4.41 2.61
C PRO A 201 18.85 3.02 3.12
N ILE A 202 18.22 2.17 2.28
CA ILE A 202 17.81 0.81 2.63
C ILE A 202 19.04 -0.06 2.90
N ALA A 203 20.01 -0.07 1.97
CA ALA A 203 21.25 -0.82 2.11
C ALA A 203 22.08 -0.29 3.29
N ALA A 204 22.19 1.04 3.41
CA ALA A 204 22.90 1.69 4.51
C ALA A 204 22.31 1.34 5.87
N ALA A 205 20.98 1.36 6.01
CA ALA A 205 20.30 0.97 7.25
C ALA A 205 20.47 -0.52 7.55
N ALA A 206 20.27 -1.39 6.56
CA ALA A 206 20.42 -2.83 6.72
C ALA A 206 21.82 -3.20 7.19
N LYS A 207 22.88 -2.61 6.62
CA LYS A 207 24.27 -2.83 7.02
C LYS A 207 24.51 -2.45 8.49
N ARG A 208 24.09 -1.22 8.89
CA ARG A 208 24.26 -0.75 10.28
C ARG A 208 23.53 -1.63 11.28
N GLU A 209 22.33 -2.09 10.94
CA GLU A 209 21.49 -2.90 11.83
C GLU A 209 21.98 -4.34 11.92
N ALA A 210 22.45 -4.93 10.82
CA ALA A 210 23.10 -6.24 10.86
C ALA A 210 24.34 -6.21 11.76
N GLU A 211 25.19 -5.19 11.65
CA GLU A 211 26.32 -5.01 12.55
C GLU A 211 25.91 -4.85 14.01
N ALA A 212 24.85 -4.07 14.27
CA ALA A 212 24.31 -3.91 15.62
C ALA A 212 23.71 -5.24 16.13
N GLY A 213 23.07 -6.03 15.28
CA GLY A 213 22.56 -7.37 15.61
C GLY A 213 23.67 -8.33 16.00
N ARG A 214 24.74 -8.40 15.22
CA ARG A 214 25.94 -9.20 15.54
C ARG A 214 26.58 -8.79 16.88
N ARG A 215 26.68 -7.49 17.14
CA ARG A 215 27.20 -7.00 18.43
C ARG A 215 26.33 -7.42 19.63
N ARG A 216 25.03 -7.66 19.39
CA ARG A 216 24.10 -8.20 20.40
C ARG A 216 24.09 -9.73 20.50
N GLY A 217 24.93 -10.42 19.74
CA GLY A 217 25.09 -11.87 19.78
C GLY A 217 24.22 -12.65 18.79
N LEU A 218 23.58 -11.98 17.83
CA LEU A 218 22.89 -12.68 16.75
C LEU A 218 23.91 -13.33 15.81
N ASP A 219 23.59 -14.51 15.29
CA ASP A 219 24.33 -15.10 14.19
C ASP A 219 24.18 -14.28 12.89
N GLU A 220 24.99 -14.57 11.88
CA GLU A 220 25.04 -13.80 10.64
C GLU A 220 23.69 -13.79 9.91
N ASP A 221 23.04 -14.96 9.81
CA ASP A 221 21.77 -15.10 9.10
C ASP A 221 20.63 -14.39 9.83
N ALA A 222 20.55 -14.51 11.14
CA ALA A 222 19.57 -13.82 11.96
C ALA A 222 19.78 -12.29 11.93
N ALA A 223 21.03 -11.83 12.03
CA ALA A 223 21.36 -10.41 11.95
C ALA A 223 21.00 -9.83 10.56
N ALA A 224 21.37 -10.51 9.49
CA ALA A 224 21.03 -10.13 8.13
C ALA A 224 19.50 -10.13 7.92
N ARG A 225 18.78 -11.14 8.40
CA ARG A 225 17.32 -11.21 8.26
C ARG A 225 16.61 -10.10 9.03
N GLN A 226 16.95 -9.86 10.28
CA GLN A 226 16.32 -8.84 11.11
C GLN A 226 16.59 -7.42 10.60
N SER A 227 17.77 -7.16 10.04
CA SER A 227 18.13 -5.85 9.49
C SER A 227 17.27 -5.43 8.31
N THR A 228 16.59 -6.39 7.65
CA THR A 228 15.71 -6.12 6.50
C THR A 228 14.22 -6.10 6.85
N PHE A 229 13.83 -6.22 8.12
CA PHE A 229 12.42 -6.11 8.50
C PHE A 229 11.88 -4.71 8.22
N ARG A 230 10.86 -4.64 7.33
CA ARG A 230 10.17 -3.40 6.93
C ARG A 230 8.66 -3.52 6.93
N ILE A 231 8.11 -4.70 7.26
CA ILE A 231 6.66 -4.94 7.32
C ILE A 231 6.30 -5.29 8.75
N PHE A 232 5.43 -4.50 9.33
CA PHE A 232 5.00 -4.67 10.71
C PHE A 232 3.48 -4.66 10.84
N SER A 233 2.96 -5.52 11.73
CA SER A 233 1.54 -5.62 12.03
C SER A 233 1.33 -6.12 13.46
N ALA A 234 0.07 -6.24 13.88
CA ALA A 234 -0.28 -6.98 15.07
C ALA A 234 0.07 -8.47 14.92
N LYS A 235 0.20 -9.20 16.03
CA LYS A 235 0.41 -10.66 16.01
C LYS A 235 -0.68 -11.36 15.18
N PRO A 236 -0.42 -12.58 14.68
CA PRO A 236 -1.43 -13.36 13.96
C PRO A 236 -2.73 -13.47 14.74
N GLY A 237 -3.87 -13.26 14.05
CA GLY A 237 -5.21 -13.28 14.66
C GLY A 237 -5.58 -12.01 15.44
N ALA A 238 -4.69 -11.03 15.63
CA ALA A 238 -5.02 -9.76 16.25
C ALA A 238 -5.28 -8.66 15.22
N TYR A 239 -6.17 -7.72 15.53
CA TYR A 239 -6.61 -6.64 14.66
C TYR A 239 -6.60 -5.29 15.41
N GLY A 240 -6.65 -4.20 14.65
CA GLY A 240 -6.62 -2.85 15.20
C GLY A 240 -5.20 -2.36 15.53
N ALA A 241 -5.13 -1.32 16.35
CA ALA A 241 -3.87 -0.70 16.79
C ALA A 241 -3.52 -0.97 18.26
N GLY A 242 -4.35 -1.74 18.97
CA GLY A 242 -4.15 -2.04 20.40
C GLY A 242 -4.47 -0.88 21.35
N LEU A 243 -5.05 0.21 20.84
CA LEU A 243 -5.26 1.43 21.63
C LEU A 243 -6.67 1.55 22.20
N GLN A 244 -7.64 0.76 21.68
CA GLN A 244 -9.04 0.95 22.00
C GLN A 244 -9.33 0.75 23.50
N ALA A 245 -8.82 -0.32 24.10
CA ALA A 245 -9.03 -0.58 25.53
C ALA A 245 -8.40 0.53 26.39
N LEU A 246 -7.22 1.02 26.02
CA LEU A 246 -6.54 2.10 26.73
C LEU A 246 -7.37 3.40 26.70
N ILE A 247 -8.03 3.69 25.56
CA ILE A 247 -8.91 4.85 25.39
C ILE A 247 -10.21 4.69 26.17
N ASP A 248 -10.88 3.55 26.01
CA ASP A 248 -12.21 3.31 26.60
C ASP A 248 -12.17 3.25 28.13
N GLU A 249 -11.13 2.61 28.68
CA GLU A 249 -10.92 2.48 30.12
C GLU A 249 -10.18 3.68 30.73
N LYS A 250 -9.77 4.67 29.91
CA LYS A 250 -9.00 5.86 30.35
C LYS A 250 -7.74 5.51 31.14
N LEU A 251 -7.05 4.44 30.75
CA LEU A 251 -5.85 3.93 31.43
C LEU A 251 -4.56 4.59 30.94
N TRP A 252 -4.60 5.78 30.40
CA TRP A 252 -3.46 6.52 29.89
C TRP A 252 -3.22 7.81 30.72
N GLN A 253 -1.97 8.15 30.91
CA GLN A 253 -1.54 9.37 31.60
C GLN A 253 -1.05 10.41 30.59
N ASP A 254 -0.26 9.96 29.60
CA ASP A 254 0.27 10.83 28.56
C ASP A 254 0.39 10.11 27.20
N ARG A 255 0.99 10.80 26.21
CA ARG A 255 1.14 10.25 24.85
C ARG A 255 2.10 9.06 24.78
N SER A 256 3.01 8.89 25.73
CA SER A 256 3.96 7.78 25.73
C SER A 256 3.26 6.44 25.96
N ASP A 257 2.16 6.42 26.73
CA ASP A 257 1.35 5.22 26.95
C ASP A 257 0.74 4.69 25.64
N PHE A 258 0.29 5.62 24.77
CA PHE A 258 -0.21 5.25 23.44
C PHE A 258 0.90 4.75 22.53
N ALA A 259 2.07 5.38 22.58
CA ALA A 259 3.22 4.96 21.78
C ALA A 259 3.69 3.55 22.22
N GLU A 260 3.77 3.30 23.52
CA GLU A 260 4.14 1.99 24.07
C GLU A 260 3.13 0.91 23.67
N ALA A 261 1.84 1.16 23.88
CA ALA A 261 0.78 0.23 23.50
C ALA A 261 0.80 -0.06 21.99
N PHE A 262 1.04 0.94 21.16
CA PHE A 262 1.14 0.79 19.71
C PHE A 262 2.37 -0.07 19.33
N LEU A 263 3.53 0.19 19.92
CA LEU A 263 4.76 -0.56 19.64
C LEU A 263 4.63 -2.02 20.06
N VAL A 264 4.07 -2.29 21.24
CA VAL A 264 3.82 -3.65 21.72
C VAL A 264 2.83 -4.38 20.80
N TRP A 265 1.75 -3.71 20.42
CA TRP A 265 0.70 -4.32 19.59
C TRP A 265 1.14 -4.56 18.14
N SER A 266 1.82 -3.59 17.55
CA SER A 266 2.20 -3.60 16.14
C SER A 266 3.61 -4.15 15.87
N GLY A 267 4.37 -4.48 16.90
CA GLY A 267 5.79 -4.83 16.84
C GLY A 267 6.09 -6.26 16.35
N HIS A 268 5.28 -6.81 15.45
CA HIS A 268 5.51 -8.13 14.86
C HIS A 268 5.87 -7.99 13.38
N ALA A 269 7.02 -8.54 12.99
CA ALA A 269 7.51 -8.49 11.62
C ALA A 269 6.92 -9.59 10.74
N TYR A 270 6.73 -9.23 9.47
CA TYR A 270 6.18 -10.10 8.42
C TYR A 270 7.02 -10.03 7.15
N GLY A 271 6.88 -11.04 6.28
CA GLY A 271 7.54 -11.09 4.98
C GLY A 271 7.72 -12.51 4.49
N ASP A 272 8.59 -12.70 3.52
CA ASP A 272 8.95 -14.02 3.02
C ASP A 272 9.68 -14.81 4.12
N ASN A 273 9.11 -15.93 4.56
CA ASN A 273 9.59 -16.73 5.70
C ASN A 273 9.63 -15.98 7.06
N ALA A 274 8.78 -14.95 7.22
CA ALA A 274 8.59 -14.25 8.50
C ALA A 274 7.10 -14.06 8.73
N GLU A 275 6.54 -14.71 9.74
CA GLU A 275 5.13 -14.63 10.09
C GLU A 275 4.97 -14.30 11.58
N GLY A 276 4.78 -13.02 11.88
CA GLY A 276 4.54 -12.53 13.23
C GLY A 276 5.74 -12.68 14.17
N ILE A 277 6.96 -12.53 13.66
CA ILE A 277 8.17 -12.54 14.48
C ILE A 277 8.20 -11.31 15.38
N GLU A 278 8.36 -11.48 16.68
CA GLU A 278 8.46 -10.36 17.60
C GLU A 278 9.68 -9.51 17.26
N ALA A 279 9.44 -8.23 16.94
CA ALA A 279 10.43 -7.29 16.45
C ALA A 279 10.12 -5.83 16.86
N ARG A 280 9.60 -5.64 18.10
CA ARG A 280 9.23 -4.32 18.63
C ARG A 280 10.34 -3.29 18.47
N GLY A 281 11.58 -3.63 18.87
CA GLY A 281 12.73 -2.71 18.78
C GLY A 281 13.09 -2.34 17.34
N ALA A 282 12.85 -3.23 16.36
CA ALA A 282 13.02 -2.91 14.94
C ALA A 282 11.97 -1.90 14.48
N LEU A 283 10.69 -2.08 14.85
CA LEU A 283 9.62 -1.10 14.56
C LEU A 283 9.94 0.27 15.17
N GLU A 284 10.32 0.32 16.44
CA GLU A 284 10.69 1.55 17.12
C GLU A 284 11.81 2.29 16.41
N THR A 285 12.86 1.58 15.98
CA THR A 285 13.97 2.13 15.20
C THR A 285 13.48 2.75 13.88
N ARG A 286 12.55 2.08 13.18
CA ARG A 286 11.98 2.58 11.90
C ARG A 286 11.13 3.82 12.09
N LEU A 287 10.30 3.83 13.11
CA LEU A 287 9.46 4.99 13.44
C LEU A 287 10.31 6.21 13.84
N ALA A 288 11.35 5.99 14.64
CA ALA A 288 12.25 7.05 15.08
C ALA A 288 13.10 7.64 13.94
N ALA A 289 13.42 6.84 12.92
CA ALA A 289 14.20 7.27 11.74
C ALA A 289 13.34 7.86 10.61
N SER A 290 12.02 7.94 10.77
CA SER A 290 11.09 8.33 9.71
C SER A 290 11.06 9.84 9.53
N ASP A 291 11.27 10.31 8.31
CA ASP A 291 11.12 11.72 7.90
C ASP A 291 9.66 12.09 7.61
N ALA A 292 8.84 11.10 7.22
CA ALA A 292 7.42 11.29 6.93
C ALA A 292 6.59 10.04 7.24
N CYS A 293 5.34 10.26 7.65
CA CYS A 293 4.37 9.19 7.86
C CYS A 293 3.17 9.39 6.94
N LEU A 294 2.87 8.36 6.12
CA LEU A 294 1.74 8.34 5.21
C LEU A 294 0.61 7.52 5.82
N LEU A 295 -0.48 8.19 6.12
CA LEU A 295 -1.71 7.57 6.60
C LEU A 295 -2.83 7.88 5.61
N TYR A 296 -3.09 6.97 4.69
CA TYR A 296 -4.24 7.07 3.81
C TYR A 296 -5.49 6.59 4.55
N THR A 297 -6.38 7.53 4.83
CA THR A 297 -7.71 7.20 5.28
C THR A 297 -8.61 7.00 4.07
N SER A 298 -9.41 5.94 4.09
CA SER A 298 -10.53 5.84 3.17
C SER A 298 -11.41 7.07 3.39
N PRO A 299 -11.73 7.91 2.38
CA PRO A 299 -12.58 9.05 2.59
C PRO A 299 -13.91 8.55 3.16
N SER A 300 -14.16 8.90 4.41
CA SER A 300 -15.44 8.66 5.07
C SER A 300 -16.52 9.47 4.32
N PRO A 301 -17.76 8.99 4.23
CA PRO A 301 -18.87 9.81 3.77
C PRO A 301 -18.98 11.16 4.50
N ARG A 302 -18.50 11.23 5.75
CA ARG A 302 -18.46 12.46 6.57
C ARG A 302 -17.40 13.46 6.10
N ASP A 303 -16.32 13.00 5.45
CA ASP A 303 -15.24 13.89 4.97
C ASP A 303 -15.60 14.59 3.65
N ARG A 304 -16.69 14.16 2.99
CA ARG A 304 -17.24 14.80 1.78
C ARG A 304 -18.15 15.98 2.05
N LEU A 305 -18.46 16.26 3.30
CA LEU A 305 -19.40 17.30 3.73
C LEU A 305 -18.70 18.52 4.35
N LYS A 306 -17.38 18.64 4.21
CA LYS A 306 -16.60 19.80 4.62
C LYS A 306 -16.11 20.59 3.43
#